data_f0cf9cc7e4936bca49f5385b6413fd83
#
_entry.id   f0cf9cc7e4936bca49f5385b6413fd83
#
_cell.length_a   1.000
_cell.length_b   1.000
_cell.length_c   1.000
_cell.angle_alpha   90.00
_cell.angle_beta   90.00
_cell.angle_gamma   90.00
#
_symmetry.space_group_name_H-M   'P 1'
#
loop_
_entity.id
_entity.type
_entity.pdbx_description
1 polymer ?
#
loop_
_entity_poly.entity_id
_entity_poly.type
_entity_poly.pdbx_seq_one_letter_code
_entity_poly.pdbx_strand_id
1 'polypeptide(L)'
;MIDFLIVGQGLAGTTLAYQLLKKGASVRIIDNPALPGSSRVAGGMFNPVTGKHLAKTWLADELYPYLFNFYREIENLTGEIFLHEIPIYRPFKNEQQKAQFEKLIPKHQIEKYCKIIPPQTELQGKVLNPLGGVLTEQCGRLDVEKFLDASKGYFDKLLMISNEEFDYKSIEIQESTISYKGNDFQYIIFCEGFHAIRNPFFKNLPFNPVKGETLDIKLNTKLPPQIINQGKWLMPLEGSTFKAGATYVWHELNDRNSEEGKQQIEDGIRQFLTVQFEVIDQKAGVRPATKDRRPFAGLHPEFPSLGIFNGLGTKGVSLAPYLAANFADHLLDGKEINTETTIDRLNALY
;
A
#
# COMPACT_ATOMS: atom_id res chain seq x y z
N MET A 1 -29.28 14.52 2.65
CA MET A 1 -28.10 14.17 3.47
C MET A 1 -27.28 13.14 2.71
N ILE A 2 -25.99 13.26 2.69
CA ILE A 2 -25.06 12.29 2.06
C ILE A 2 -24.52 11.39 3.18
N ASP A 3 -24.38 10.09 2.93
CA ASP A 3 -23.95 9.19 4.00
C ASP A 3 -22.49 9.43 4.43
N PHE A 4 -21.57 9.57 3.46
CA PHE A 4 -20.13 9.66 3.76
C PHE A 4 -19.42 10.80 3.04
N LEU A 5 -18.60 11.54 3.81
CA LEU A 5 -17.53 12.36 3.27
C LEU A 5 -16.19 11.69 3.55
N ILE A 6 -15.44 11.33 2.51
CA ILE A 6 -14.10 10.77 2.61
C ILE A 6 -13.07 11.87 2.37
N VAL A 7 -12.11 12.01 3.28
CA VAL A 7 -11.01 12.98 3.16
C VAL A 7 -9.73 12.27 2.77
N GLY A 8 -9.30 12.49 1.52
CA GLY A 8 -8.12 11.87 0.90
C GLY A 8 -8.45 10.76 -0.11
N GLN A 9 -7.94 10.89 -1.33
CA GLN A 9 -8.09 9.94 -2.44
C GLN A 9 -6.81 9.11 -2.66
N GLY A 10 -6.13 8.72 -1.56
CA GLY A 10 -5.08 7.69 -1.60
C GLY A 10 -5.66 6.27 -1.63
N LEU A 11 -4.81 5.24 -1.44
CA LEU A 11 -5.27 3.84 -1.40
C LEU A 11 -6.39 3.62 -0.39
N ALA A 12 -6.30 4.19 0.81
CA ALA A 12 -7.31 4.04 1.85
C ALA A 12 -8.67 4.61 1.42
N GLY A 13 -8.71 5.89 1.06
CA GLY A 13 -9.96 6.56 0.70
C GLY A 13 -10.58 5.99 -0.57
N THR A 14 -9.77 5.69 -1.59
CA THR A 14 -10.25 5.09 -2.84
C THR A 14 -10.88 3.72 -2.60
N THR A 15 -10.21 2.83 -1.85
CA THR A 15 -10.76 1.50 -1.57
C THR A 15 -12.01 1.56 -0.70
N LEU A 16 -12.04 2.45 0.31
CA LEU A 16 -13.22 2.64 1.15
C LEU A 16 -14.41 3.18 0.34
N ALA A 17 -14.18 4.16 -0.54
CA ALA A 17 -15.23 4.70 -1.40
C ALA A 17 -15.88 3.62 -2.25
N TYR A 18 -15.11 2.75 -2.90
CA TYR A 18 -15.65 1.64 -3.67
C TYR A 18 -16.46 0.65 -2.82
N GLN A 19 -16.00 0.33 -1.61
CA GLN A 19 -16.72 -0.59 -0.73
C GLN A 19 -18.07 -0.01 -0.25
N LEU A 20 -18.09 1.27 0.08
CA LEU A 20 -19.32 1.96 0.47
C LEU A 20 -20.30 2.07 -0.70
N LEU A 21 -19.83 2.46 -1.89
CA LEU A 21 -20.65 2.51 -3.10
C LEU A 21 -21.24 1.14 -3.47
N LYS A 22 -20.45 0.09 -3.37
CA LYS A 22 -20.90 -1.30 -3.63
C LYS A 22 -22.05 -1.72 -2.72
N LYS A 23 -22.14 -1.12 -1.53
CA LYS A 23 -23.23 -1.32 -0.56
C LYS A 23 -24.40 -0.34 -0.74
N GLY A 24 -24.35 0.52 -1.74
CA GLY A 24 -25.42 1.47 -2.06
C GLY A 24 -25.38 2.78 -1.26
N ALA A 25 -24.30 3.04 -0.50
CA ALA A 25 -24.16 4.28 0.23
C ALA A 25 -23.81 5.45 -0.70
N SER A 26 -24.25 6.65 -0.36
CA SER A 26 -23.87 7.88 -1.03
C SER A 26 -22.54 8.41 -0.47
N VAL A 27 -21.60 8.74 -1.35
CA VAL A 27 -20.23 9.11 -1.00
C VAL A 27 -19.85 10.42 -1.67
N ARG A 28 -19.15 11.29 -0.94
CA ARG A 28 -18.38 12.42 -1.46
C ARG A 28 -16.93 12.25 -1.04
N ILE A 29 -16.02 12.75 -1.88
CA ILE A 29 -14.57 12.66 -1.64
C ILE A 29 -14.00 14.07 -1.75
N ILE A 30 -13.14 14.45 -0.81
CA ILE A 30 -12.30 15.64 -0.92
C ILE A 30 -10.85 15.17 -0.97
N ASP A 31 -10.12 15.65 -1.95
CA ASP A 31 -8.68 15.39 -2.08
C ASP A 31 -7.95 16.65 -2.50
N ASN A 32 -6.78 16.88 -1.91
CA ASN A 32 -5.89 17.95 -2.34
C ASN A 32 -4.72 17.37 -3.15
N PRO A 33 -4.77 17.42 -4.50
CA PRO A 33 -3.73 16.84 -5.34
C PRO A 33 -2.37 17.56 -5.22
N ALA A 34 -2.32 18.75 -4.59
CA ALA A 34 -1.07 19.45 -4.31
C ALA A 34 -0.32 18.89 -3.10
N LEU A 35 -1.00 18.09 -2.26
CA LEU A 35 -0.35 17.46 -1.12
C LEU A 35 0.32 16.13 -1.55
N PRO A 36 1.60 15.94 -1.18
CA PRO A 36 2.31 14.72 -1.52
C PRO A 36 1.70 13.50 -0.83
N GLY A 37 1.32 12.50 -1.62
CA GLY A 37 0.73 11.26 -1.14
C GLY A 37 1.65 10.06 -1.36
N SER A 38 1.94 9.29 -0.32
CA SER A 38 2.78 8.08 -0.41
C SER A 38 2.23 7.03 -1.38
N SER A 39 0.94 7.03 -1.64
CA SER A 39 0.30 6.10 -2.57
C SER A 39 0.78 6.32 -4.01
N ARG A 40 0.97 7.58 -4.44
CA ARG A 40 1.40 7.92 -5.82
C ARG A 40 2.86 7.60 -6.10
N VAL A 41 3.68 7.45 -5.07
CA VAL A 41 5.11 7.10 -5.20
C VAL A 41 5.40 5.64 -4.80
N ALA A 42 4.38 4.91 -4.39
CA ALA A 42 4.51 3.52 -3.98
C ALA A 42 5.00 2.63 -5.13
N GLY A 43 5.89 1.68 -4.83
CA GLY A 43 6.26 0.64 -5.80
C GLY A 43 5.09 -0.29 -6.15
N GLY A 44 4.07 -0.33 -5.31
CA GLY A 44 2.86 -1.13 -5.55
C GLY A 44 3.03 -2.64 -5.36
N MET A 45 4.21 -3.10 -4.96
CA MET A 45 4.47 -4.53 -4.76
C MET A 45 3.63 -5.12 -3.64
N PHE A 46 2.99 -6.26 -3.89
CA PHE A 46 2.31 -7.07 -2.89
C PHE A 46 2.90 -8.48 -2.85
N ASN A 47 3.07 -9.01 -1.63
CA ASN A 47 3.83 -10.25 -1.41
C ASN A 47 3.32 -10.97 -0.14
N PRO A 48 2.81 -12.23 -0.27
CA PRO A 48 2.32 -13.00 0.87
C PRO A 48 3.42 -13.46 1.83
N VAL A 49 4.69 -13.46 1.41
CA VAL A 49 5.82 -13.90 2.23
C VAL A 49 6.95 -12.88 2.19
N THR A 50 7.26 -12.28 3.33
CA THR A 50 8.15 -11.13 3.41
C THR A 50 9.30 -11.31 4.42
N GLY A 51 10.28 -10.42 4.30
CA GLY A 51 11.41 -10.31 5.24
C GLY A 51 12.46 -11.41 5.11
N LYS A 52 13.55 -11.26 5.86
CA LYS A 52 14.70 -12.17 5.85
C LYS A 52 14.41 -13.55 6.47
N HIS A 53 13.29 -13.68 7.15
CA HIS A 53 12.86 -14.91 7.80
C HIS A 53 11.66 -15.57 7.12
N LEU A 54 11.33 -15.20 5.88
CA LEU A 54 10.17 -15.72 5.14
C LEU A 54 8.88 -15.72 5.99
N ALA A 55 8.62 -14.61 6.67
CA ALA A 55 7.41 -14.51 7.48
C ALA A 55 6.17 -14.38 6.58
N LYS A 56 5.16 -15.20 6.86
CA LYS A 56 3.84 -15.06 6.24
C LYS A 56 3.26 -13.70 6.59
N THR A 57 2.75 -12.98 5.61
CA THR A 57 2.05 -11.70 5.82
C THR A 57 0.81 -11.94 6.69
N TRP A 58 0.56 -11.04 7.63
CA TRP A 58 -0.63 -11.06 8.47
C TRP A 58 -1.89 -11.14 7.61
N LEU A 59 -2.81 -12.03 7.94
CA LEU A 59 -4.05 -12.34 7.20
C LEU A 59 -3.81 -12.65 5.69
N ALA A 60 -2.66 -13.26 5.33
CA ALA A 60 -2.35 -13.49 3.91
C ALA A 60 -3.41 -14.34 3.20
N ASP A 61 -4.00 -15.31 3.90
CA ASP A 61 -4.96 -16.25 3.30
C ASP A 61 -6.30 -15.59 2.97
N GLU A 62 -6.64 -14.49 3.66
CA GLU A 62 -7.84 -13.69 3.45
C GLU A 62 -7.57 -12.52 2.50
N LEU A 63 -6.46 -11.80 2.73
CA LEU A 63 -6.12 -10.58 2.01
C LEU A 63 -5.87 -10.81 0.52
N TYR A 64 -5.12 -11.87 0.15
CA TYR A 64 -4.68 -12.02 -1.24
C TYR A 64 -5.80 -12.45 -2.19
N PRO A 65 -6.66 -13.43 -1.86
CA PRO A 65 -7.84 -13.71 -2.69
C PRO A 65 -8.75 -12.50 -2.85
N TYR A 66 -8.94 -11.73 -1.76
CA TYR A 66 -9.76 -10.52 -1.79
C TYR A 66 -9.16 -9.43 -2.66
N LEU A 67 -7.85 -9.20 -2.54
CA LEU A 67 -7.10 -8.24 -3.34
C LEU A 67 -7.28 -8.46 -4.85
N PHE A 68 -7.07 -9.70 -5.31
CA PHE A 68 -7.21 -10.03 -6.73
C PHE A 68 -8.61 -9.76 -7.25
N ASN A 69 -9.62 -10.20 -6.52
CA ASN A 69 -11.02 -9.99 -6.90
C ASN A 69 -11.36 -8.50 -6.94
N PHE A 70 -10.97 -7.75 -5.92
CA PHE A 70 -11.26 -6.32 -5.81
C PHE A 70 -10.62 -5.51 -6.96
N TYR A 71 -9.31 -5.64 -7.20
CA TYR A 71 -8.66 -4.83 -8.23
C TYR A 71 -9.14 -5.21 -9.62
N ARG A 72 -9.39 -6.49 -9.92
CA ARG A 72 -9.98 -6.92 -11.19
C ARG A 72 -11.40 -6.39 -11.40
N GLU A 73 -12.21 -6.33 -10.34
CA GLU A 73 -13.52 -5.69 -10.40
C GLU A 73 -13.42 -4.21 -10.82
N ILE A 74 -12.43 -3.49 -10.25
CA ILE A 74 -12.23 -2.07 -10.59
C ILE A 74 -11.61 -1.91 -11.98
N GLU A 75 -10.73 -2.80 -12.43
CA GLU A 75 -10.26 -2.84 -13.83
C GLU A 75 -11.44 -2.97 -14.80
N ASN A 76 -12.36 -3.88 -14.54
CA ASN A 76 -13.57 -4.04 -15.35
C ASN A 76 -14.47 -2.80 -15.31
N LEU A 77 -14.60 -2.15 -14.17
CA LEU A 77 -15.43 -0.95 -13.99
C LEU A 77 -14.83 0.28 -14.72
N THR A 78 -13.52 0.43 -14.69
CA THR A 78 -12.83 1.60 -15.25
C THR A 78 -12.35 1.42 -16.70
N GLY A 79 -12.21 0.17 -17.14
CA GLY A 79 -11.65 -0.20 -18.44
C GLY A 79 -10.11 -0.09 -18.49
N GLU A 80 -9.45 0.11 -17.35
CA GLU A 80 -8.00 0.28 -17.24
C GLU A 80 -7.34 -0.93 -16.59
N ILE A 81 -6.15 -1.31 -17.04
CA ILE A 81 -5.37 -2.43 -16.46
C ILE A 81 -4.25 -1.87 -15.60
N PHE A 82 -4.23 -2.23 -14.33
CA PHE A 82 -3.24 -1.79 -13.34
C PHE A 82 -2.77 -2.90 -12.39
N LEU A 83 -3.44 -4.07 -12.36
CA LEU A 83 -3.02 -5.22 -11.56
C LEU A 83 -2.16 -6.17 -12.39
N HIS A 84 -0.92 -6.39 -11.97
CA HIS A 84 0.03 -7.27 -12.64
C HIS A 84 0.46 -8.39 -11.70
N GLU A 85 0.04 -9.61 -12.01
CA GLU A 85 0.51 -10.81 -11.32
C GLU A 85 1.90 -11.16 -11.81
N ILE A 86 2.91 -10.96 -10.99
CA ILE A 86 4.32 -11.14 -11.32
C ILE A 86 4.98 -11.92 -10.19
N PRO A 87 5.59 -13.10 -10.44
CA PRO A 87 6.26 -13.86 -9.39
C PRO A 87 7.46 -13.09 -8.82
N ILE A 88 7.76 -13.33 -7.55
CA ILE A 88 8.95 -12.78 -6.90
C ILE A 88 9.99 -13.87 -6.77
N TYR A 89 11.13 -13.69 -7.42
CA TYR A 89 12.29 -14.53 -7.29
C TYR A 89 13.29 -13.95 -6.30
N ARG A 90 13.67 -14.76 -5.32
CA ARG A 90 14.68 -14.42 -4.33
C ARG A 90 15.87 -15.35 -4.45
N PRO A 91 16.92 -14.95 -5.19
CA PRO A 91 18.15 -15.74 -5.31
C PRO A 91 18.81 -15.90 -3.92
N PHE A 92 19.37 -17.06 -3.65
CA PHE A 92 20.11 -17.30 -2.41
C PHE A 92 21.43 -16.55 -2.42
N LYS A 93 21.76 -15.96 -1.28
CA LYS A 93 23.05 -15.27 -1.08
C LYS A 93 24.21 -16.24 -0.88
N ASN A 94 23.94 -17.36 -0.19
CA ASN A 94 24.91 -18.37 0.17
C ASN A 94 24.18 -19.67 0.60
N GLU A 95 24.93 -20.75 0.79
CA GLU A 95 24.42 -22.06 1.23
C GLU A 95 23.74 -22.00 2.61
N GLN A 96 24.22 -21.14 3.51
CA GLN A 96 23.61 -21.00 4.83
C GLN A 96 22.17 -20.46 4.73
N GLN A 97 21.94 -19.43 3.88
CA GLN A 97 20.60 -18.88 3.65
C GLN A 97 19.69 -19.92 2.96
N LYS A 98 20.23 -20.69 2.00
CA LYS A 98 19.50 -21.78 1.34
C LYS A 98 19.01 -22.80 2.37
N ALA A 99 19.91 -23.36 3.17
CA ALA A 99 19.59 -24.33 4.21
C ALA A 99 18.61 -23.75 5.27
N GLN A 100 18.71 -22.46 5.57
CA GLN A 100 17.76 -21.78 6.45
C GLN A 100 16.35 -21.74 5.82
N PHE A 101 16.23 -21.36 4.55
CA PHE A 101 14.94 -21.21 3.88
C PHE A 101 14.26 -22.55 3.63
N GLU A 102 15.02 -23.61 3.35
CA GLU A 102 14.52 -24.99 3.28
C GLU A 102 13.80 -25.42 4.56
N LYS A 103 14.28 -24.96 5.72
CA LYS A 103 13.66 -25.23 7.03
C LYS A 103 12.49 -24.28 7.34
N LEU A 104 12.55 -23.02 6.89
CA LEU A 104 11.54 -22.02 7.21
C LEU A 104 10.25 -22.19 6.41
N ILE A 105 10.33 -22.66 5.17
CA ILE A 105 9.14 -22.86 4.32
C ILE A 105 8.13 -23.78 4.99
N PRO A 106 8.46 -25.03 5.37
CA PRO A 106 7.52 -25.91 6.05
C PRO A 106 7.19 -25.41 7.48
N LYS A 107 8.16 -24.85 8.19
CA LYS A 107 7.92 -24.31 9.53
C LYS A 107 6.84 -23.22 9.55
N HIS A 108 6.81 -22.35 8.55
CA HIS A 108 5.85 -21.25 8.45
C HIS A 108 4.59 -21.61 7.65
N GLN A 109 4.49 -22.88 7.16
CA GLN A 109 3.34 -23.37 6.37
C GLN A 109 3.04 -22.46 5.17
N ILE A 110 4.11 -22.14 4.42
CA ILE A 110 4.05 -21.22 3.27
C ILE A 110 4.31 -21.89 1.93
N GLU A 111 4.26 -23.23 1.86
CA GLU A 111 4.51 -24.02 0.65
C GLU A 111 3.54 -23.66 -0.48
N LYS A 112 2.31 -23.24 -0.15
CA LYS A 112 1.36 -22.77 -1.15
C LYS A 112 1.73 -21.45 -1.82
N TYR A 113 2.65 -20.70 -1.21
CA TYR A 113 3.14 -19.42 -1.72
C TYR A 113 4.56 -19.50 -2.25
N CYS A 114 5.40 -20.40 -1.71
CA CYS A 114 6.83 -20.42 -1.96
C CYS A 114 7.32 -21.81 -2.37
N LYS A 115 8.18 -21.85 -3.38
CA LYS A 115 8.93 -23.07 -3.76
C LYS A 115 10.39 -22.74 -3.99
N ILE A 116 11.26 -23.67 -3.65
CA ILE A 116 12.69 -23.60 -3.98
C ILE A 116 12.87 -24.07 -5.42
N ILE A 117 13.60 -23.29 -6.19
CA ILE A 117 13.91 -23.60 -7.58
C ILE A 117 15.41 -23.57 -7.83
N PRO A 118 15.91 -24.36 -8.79
CA PRO A 118 17.31 -24.34 -9.19
C PRO A 118 17.72 -23.00 -9.81
N PRO A 119 19.02 -22.79 -10.08
CA PRO A 119 19.49 -21.64 -10.82
C PRO A 119 18.74 -21.46 -12.15
N GLN A 120 18.29 -20.24 -12.42
CA GLN A 120 17.59 -19.88 -13.65
C GLN A 120 18.62 -19.50 -14.73
N THR A 121 18.67 -20.24 -15.82
CA THR A 121 19.60 -19.99 -16.94
C THR A 121 19.35 -18.64 -17.62
N GLU A 122 18.10 -18.18 -17.67
CA GLU A 122 17.71 -16.88 -18.24
C GLU A 122 18.29 -15.68 -17.50
N LEU A 123 18.68 -15.89 -16.23
CA LEU A 123 19.34 -14.89 -15.38
C LEU A 123 20.87 -14.95 -15.44
N GLN A 124 21.44 -15.97 -16.10
CA GLN A 124 22.89 -16.15 -16.19
C GLN A 124 23.58 -14.92 -16.80
N GLY A 125 24.63 -14.42 -16.15
CA GLY A 125 25.36 -13.22 -16.57
C GLY A 125 24.62 -11.91 -16.33
N LYS A 126 23.41 -11.94 -15.75
CA LYS A 126 22.60 -10.76 -15.48
C LYS A 126 22.27 -10.59 -14.00
N VAL A 127 22.03 -11.69 -13.31
CA VAL A 127 21.70 -11.74 -11.87
C VAL A 127 22.49 -12.87 -11.23
N LEU A 128 23.05 -12.61 -10.06
CA LEU A 128 23.74 -13.63 -9.26
C LEU A 128 22.73 -14.63 -8.68
N ASN A 129 22.70 -15.85 -9.24
CA ASN A 129 21.81 -16.93 -8.79
C ASN A 129 22.43 -18.34 -8.83
N PRO A 130 23.71 -18.53 -8.46
CA PRO A 130 24.42 -19.81 -8.64
C PRO A 130 23.82 -20.95 -7.81
N LEU A 131 23.09 -20.66 -6.76
CA LEU A 131 22.48 -21.63 -5.83
C LEU A 131 20.98 -21.82 -6.07
N GLY A 132 20.39 -21.16 -7.07
CA GLY A 132 18.96 -21.05 -7.20
C GLY A 132 18.34 -20.06 -6.23
N GLY A 133 17.09 -20.24 -5.87
CA GLY A 133 16.39 -19.31 -5.01
C GLY A 133 14.99 -19.77 -4.62
N VAL A 134 14.28 -18.88 -3.93
CA VAL A 134 12.85 -19.06 -3.64
C VAL A 134 12.03 -18.30 -4.67
N LEU A 135 11.11 -18.99 -5.32
CA LEU A 135 10.06 -18.38 -6.13
C LEU A 135 8.80 -18.24 -5.28
N THR A 136 8.26 -17.02 -5.19
CA THR A 136 7.01 -16.73 -4.52
C THR A 136 5.95 -16.43 -5.57
N GLU A 137 4.79 -17.07 -5.43
CA GLU A 137 3.61 -16.93 -6.27
C GLU A 137 2.49 -16.19 -5.52
N GLN A 138 1.37 -15.90 -6.16
CA GLN A 138 0.28 -15.07 -5.62
C GLN A 138 0.78 -13.70 -5.14
N CYS A 139 1.65 -13.11 -5.90
CA CYS A 139 2.27 -11.81 -5.64
C CYS A 139 2.35 -11.00 -6.95
N GLY A 140 2.78 -9.76 -6.85
CA GLY A 140 2.88 -8.93 -8.03
C GLY A 140 2.98 -7.45 -7.72
N ARG A 141 2.49 -6.67 -8.66
CA ARG A 141 2.49 -5.21 -8.64
C ARG A 141 1.10 -4.66 -8.97
N LEU A 142 0.65 -3.72 -8.17
CA LEU A 142 -0.39 -2.77 -8.56
C LEU A 142 0.31 -1.52 -9.13
N ASP A 143 -0.10 -1.07 -10.30
CA ASP A 143 0.22 0.29 -10.76
C ASP A 143 -0.69 1.26 -9.99
N VAL A 144 -0.17 1.72 -8.84
CA VAL A 144 -0.98 2.48 -7.89
C VAL A 144 -1.38 3.84 -8.46
N GLU A 145 -0.48 4.49 -9.20
CA GLU A 145 -0.75 5.77 -9.82
C GLU A 145 -1.90 5.63 -10.84
N LYS A 146 -1.80 4.65 -11.73
CA LYS A 146 -2.83 4.34 -12.71
C LYS A 146 -4.17 3.95 -12.07
N PHE A 147 -4.14 3.14 -11.00
CA PHE A 147 -5.33 2.78 -10.24
C PHE A 147 -6.03 4.02 -9.64
N LEU A 148 -5.27 4.94 -9.04
CA LEU A 148 -5.82 6.15 -8.44
C LEU A 148 -6.38 7.10 -9.49
N ASP A 149 -5.71 7.25 -10.64
CA ASP A 149 -6.15 8.12 -11.72
C ASP A 149 -7.40 7.57 -12.43
N ALA A 150 -7.45 6.26 -12.70
CA ALA A 150 -8.63 5.60 -13.23
C ALA A 150 -9.84 5.73 -12.27
N SER A 151 -9.59 5.54 -10.96
CA SER A 151 -10.61 5.70 -9.94
C SER A 151 -11.08 7.15 -9.83
N LYS A 152 -10.15 8.12 -9.88
CA LYS A 152 -10.49 9.55 -9.91
C LYS A 152 -11.38 9.87 -11.10
N GLY A 153 -11.02 9.43 -12.28
CA GLY A 153 -11.85 9.62 -13.49
C GLY A 153 -13.24 9.00 -13.38
N TYR A 154 -13.38 7.87 -12.67
CA TYR A 154 -14.67 7.27 -12.37
C TYR A 154 -15.48 8.12 -11.39
N PHE A 155 -14.88 8.60 -10.29
CA PHE A 155 -15.55 9.45 -9.29
C PHE A 155 -15.89 10.84 -9.84
N ASP A 156 -15.07 11.42 -10.72
CA ASP A 156 -15.36 12.67 -11.41
C ASP A 156 -16.60 12.57 -12.31
N LYS A 157 -16.76 11.48 -13.06
CA LYS A 157 -17.95 11.22 -13.89
C LYS A 157 -19.24 11.14 -13.05
N LEU A 158 -19.13 10.69 -11.82
CA LEU A 158 -20.24 10.61 -10.87
C LEU A 158 -20.42 11.89 -10.04
N LEU A 159 -19.62 12.93 -10.30
CA LEU A 159 -19.61 14.20 -9.53
C LEU A 159 -19.40 13.99 -8.03
N MET A 160 -18.57 13.01 -7.66
CA MET A 160 -18.36 12.61 -6.27
C MET A 160 -17.11 13.19 -5.63
N ILE A 161 -16.14 13.67 -6.43
CA ILE A 161 -14.86 14.14 -5.91
C ILE A 161 -14.68 15.64 -6.12
N SER A 162 -14.15 16.32 -5.10
CA SER A 162 -13.76 17.74 -5.12
C SER A 162 -12.25 17.86 -4.89
N ASN A 163 -11.56 18.64 -5.75
CA ASN A 163 -10.13 18.92 -5.60
C ASN A 163 -9.96 20.18 -4.74
N GLU A 164 -9.87 20.02 -3.45
CA GLU A 164 -9.72 21.13 -2.50
C GLU A 164 -9.00 20.69 -1.23
N GLU A 165 -8.43 21.62 -0.50
CA GLU A 165 -7.90 21.37 0.84
C GLU A 165 -9.05 21.26 1.84
N PHE A 166 -9.01 20.23 2.68
CA PHE A 166 -9.99 20.03 3.73
C PHE A 166 -9.72 20.99 4.89
N ASP A 167 -10.73 21.77 5.25
CA ASP A 167 -10.66 22.71 6.36
C ASP A 167 -11.36 22.17 7.62
N TYR A 168 -10.60 21.70 8.59
CA TYR A 168 -11.15 21.20 9.86
C TYR A 168 -11.99 22.19 10.63
N LYS A 169 -11.81 23.50 10.42
CA LYS A 169 -12.58 24.55 11.09
C LYS A 169 -14.00 24.69 10.53
N SER A 170 -14.22 24.18 9.33
CA SER A 170 -15.53 24.17 8.67
C SER A 170 -16.40 22.98 9.07
N ILE A 171 -15.96 22.17 10.04
CA ILE A 171 -16.75 21.08 10.62
C ILE A 171 -17.67 21.64 11.69
N GLU A 172 -18.96 21.31 11.59
CA GLU A 172 -19.97 21.59 12.61
C GLU A 172 -20.57 20.26 13.07
N ILE A 173 -20.25 19.86 14.32
CA ILE A 173 -20.72 18.61 14.91
C ILE A 173 -22.08 18.85 15.55
N GLN A 174 -23.08 18.06 15.16
CA GLN A 174 -24.44 18.07 15.69
C GLN A 174 -24.70 16.74 16.42
N GLU A 175 -25.85 16.60 17.09
CA GLU A 175 -26.15 15.38 17.88
C GLU A 175 -26.14 14.09 17.07
N SER A 176 -26.63 14.11 15.81
CA SER A 176 -26.75 12.90 14.96
C SER A 176 -26.15 13.03 13.57
N THR A 177 -25.65 14.21 13.21
CA THR A 177 -25.10 14.52 11.89
C THR A 177 -23.86 15.40 12.02
N ILE A 178 -23.14 15.52 10.95
CA ILE A 178 -21.98 16.40 10.86
C ILE A 178 -22.10 17.23 9.58
N SER A 179 -21.99 18.56 9.71
CA SER A 179 -22.00 19.46 8.56
C SER A 179 -20.57 19.86 8.18
N TYR A 180 -20.35 19.97 6.88
CA TYR A 180 -19.12 20.51 6.31
C TYR A 180 -19.45 21.45 5.16
N LYS A 181 -19.09 22.74 5.29
CA LYS A 181 -19.37 23.79 4.30
C LYS A 181 -20.84 23.80 3.84
N GLY A 182 -21.77 23.67 4.80
CA GLY A 182 -23.22 23.71 4.56
C GLY A 182 -23.83 22.44 3.93
N ASN A 183 -23.08 21.35 3.86
CA ASN A 183 -23.61 20.04 3.45
C ASN A 183 -23.61 19.09 4.65
N ASP A 184 -24.69 18.35 4.84
CA ASP A 184 -24.86 17.42 5.94
C ASP A 184 -24.44 16.01 5.52
N PHE A 185 -23.67 15.36 6.41
CA PHE A 185 -23.19 13.99 6.27
C PHE A 185 -23.53 13.17 7.52
N GLN A 186 -23.67 11.87 7.36
CA GLN A 186 -23.74 10.95 8.49
C GLN A 186 -22.35 10.75 9.10
N TYR A 187 -21.34 10.62 8.26
CA TYR A 187 -19.95 10.41 8.68
C TYR A 187 -18.96 11.22 7.85
N ILE A 188 -17.88 11.68 8.49
CA ILE A 188 -16.65 12.11 7.82
C ILE A 188 -15.54 11.11 8.16
N ILE A 189 -14.94 10.47 7.14
CA ILE A 189 -13.90 9.48 7.33
C ILE A 189 -12.56 10.01 6.81
N PHE A 190 -11.58 10.10 7.71
CA PHE A 190 -10.26 10.64 7.40
C PHE A 190 -9.33 9.53 6.86
N CYS A 191 -8.91 9.67 5.60
CA CYS A 191 -8.03 8.77 4.86
C CYS A 191 -6.74 9.49 4.40
N GLU A 192 -6.20 10.37 5.23
CA GLU A 192 -5.23 11.43 4.91
C GLU A 192 -3.78 10.95 4.81
N GLY A 193 -3.54 9.64 4.93
CA GLY A 193 -2.18 9.10 4.89
C GLY A 193 -1.29 9.71 5.99
N PHE A 194 -0.08 10.16 5.61
CA PHE A 194 0.86 10.79 6.54
C PHE A 194 0.33 12.08 7.18
N HIS A 195 -0.53 12.83 6.46
CA HIS A 195 -1.04 14.11 6.96
C HIS A 195 -1.95 13.97 8.19
N ALA A 196 -2.46 12.78 8.47
CA ALA A 196 -3.25 12.49 9.67
C ALA A 196 -2.55 12.80 11.01
N ILE A 197 -1.21 12.90 11.03
CA ILE A 197 -0.47 13.36 12.23
C ILE A 197 -0.82 14.80 12.63
N ARG A 198 -1.43 15.58 11.74
CA ARG A 198 -1.90 16.96 11.97
C ARG A 198 -3.40 17.05 12.20
N ASN A 199 -4.13 15.95 12.01
CA ASN A 199 -5.57 15.91 12.18
C ASN A 199 -5.92 16.17 13.66
N PRO A 200 -6.71 17.22 14.00
CA PRO A 200 -6.97 17.59 15.38
C PRO A 200 -7.70 16.51 16.19
N PHE A 201 -8.44 15.63 15.54
CA PHE A 201 -9.21 14.55 16.16
C PHE A 201 -8.40 13.27 16.36
N PHE A 202 -7.46 12.97 15.46
CA PHE A 202 -6.75 11.68 15.42
C PHE A 202 -5.23 11.78 15.58
N LYS A 203 -4.67 12.96 15.86
CA LYS A 203 -3.22 13.19 16.05
C LYS A 203 -2.59 12.38 17.18
N ASN A 204 -3.40 11.95 18.17
CA ASN A 204 -2.93 11.16 19.32
C ASN A 204 -2.73 9.68 18.99
N LEU A 205 -3.23 9.21 17.84
CA LEU A 205 -2.98 7.83 17.41
C LEU A 205 -1.49 7.56 17.20
N PRO A 206 -0.99 6.36 17.57
CA PRO A 206 0.43 6.06 17.57
C PRO A 206 0.97 5.81 16.16
N PHE A 207 0.93 6.82 15.30
CA PHE A 207 1.64 6.80 14.04
C PHE A 207 3.16 6.69 14.23
N ASN A 208 3.81 5.97 13.35
CA ASN A 208 5.25 5.85 13.26
C ASN A 208 5.68 5.96 11.78
N PRO A 209 5.51 7.13 11.18
CA PRO A 209 5.73 7.32 9.75
C PRO A 209 7.18 7.05 9.37
N VAL A 210 7.37 6.62 8.11
CA VAL A 210 8.70 6.29 7.58
C VAL A 210 8.80 6.74 6.13
N LYS A 211 9.80 7.57 5.84
CA LYS A 211 10.15 7.96 4.47
C LYS A 211 10.73 6.76 3.72
N GLY A 212 10.39 6.65 2.45
CA GLY A 212 10.98 5.67 1.54
C GLY A 212 11.17 6.25 0.17
N GLU A 213 12.29 5.87 -0.43
CA GLU A 213 12.65 6.29 -1.78
C GLU A 213 12.73 5.08 -2.71
N THR A 214 12.43 5.32 -3.97
CA THR A 214 12.53 4.35 -5.07
C THR A 214 13.23 5.00 -6.25
N LEU A 215 13.86 4.18 -7.08
CA LEU A 215 14.46 4.59 -8.34
C LEU A 215 13.72 3.93 -9.50
N ASP A 216 13.51 4.65 -10.58
CA ASP A 216 13.23 4.08 -11.87
C ASP A 216 14.54 3.98 -12.63
N ILE A 217 14.87 2.77 -13.11
CA ILE A 217 16.13 2.48 -13.78
C ILE A 217 15.88 1.82 -15.13
N LYS A 218 16.80 2.03 -16.07
CA LYS A 218 16.78 1.40 -17.38
C LYS A 218 17.95 0.43 -17.51
N LEU A 219 17.65 -0.79 -17.92
CA LEU A 219 18.67 -1.79 -18.23
C LEU A 219 18.96 -1.80 -19.74
N ASN A 220 20.18 -2.17 -20.10
CA ASN A 220 20.58 -2.43 -21.48
C ASN A 220 20.26 -3.86 -21.95
N THR A 221 19.62 -4.65 -21.11
CA THR A 221 19.25 -6.04 -21.38
C THR A 221 17.87 -6.37 -20.84
N LYS A 222 17.25 -7.40 -21.40
CA LYS A 222 15.97 -7.92 -20.91
C LYS A 222 16.19 -8.90 -19.76
N LEU A 223 15.35 -8.81 -18.74
CA LEU A 223 15.19 -9.83 -17.70
C LEU A 223 13.85 -10.55 -17.89
N PRO A 224 13.71 -11.79 -17.37
CA PRO A 224 12.41 -12.47 -17.32
C PRO A 224 11.38 -11.60 -16.53
N PRO A 225 10.08 -11.76 -16.82
CA PRO A 225 9.00 -10.99 -16.19
C PRO A 225 8.76 -11.45 -14.74
N GLN A 226 9.73 -11.18 -13.87
CA GLN A 226 9.68 -11.49 -12.44
C GLN A 226 10.32 -10.38 -11.63
N ILE A 227 9.83 -10.19 -10.41
CA ILE A 227 10.44 -9.27 -9.44
C ILE A 227 11.62 -10.00 -8.80
N ILE A 228 12.81 -9.39 -8.81
CA ILE A 228 13.99 -9.95 -8.14
C ILE A 228 14.15 -9.25 -6.80
N ASN A 229 14.29 -10.00 -5.71
CA ASN A 229 14.39 -9.44 -4.36
C ASN A 229 15.49 -10.11 -3.53
N GLN A 230 16.60 -9.43 -3.33
CA GLN A 230 17.68 -9.88 -2.44
C GLN A 230 18.09 -8.75 -1.47
N GLY A 231 17.14 -8.28 -0.66
CA GLY A 231 17.33 -7.14 0.26
C GLY A 231 16.77 -5.85 -0.31
N LYS A 232 17.26 -5.41 -1.46
CA LYS A 232 16.53 -4.51 -2.35
C LYS A 232 15.77 -5.33 -3.39
N TRP A 233 14.77 -4.71 -3.97
CA TRP A 233 13.97 -5.35 -5.03
C TRP A 233 14.12 -4.59 -6.35
N LEU A 234 14.04 -5.35 -7.44
CA LEU A 234 14.03 -4.88 -8.81
C LEU A 234 12.76 -5.42 -9.47
N MET A 235 11.86 -4.52 -9.84
CA MET A 235 10.53 -4.85 -10.32
C MET A 235 10.35 -4.37 -11.76
N PRO A 236 9.98 -5.25 -12.71
CA PRO A 236 9.78 -4.85 -14.09
C PRO A 236 8.60 -3.88 -14.23
N LEU A 237 8.80 -2.85 -15.01
CA LEU A 237 7.77 -1.94 -15.53
C LEU A 237 7.55 -2.26 -17.02
N GLU A 238 7.55 -1.26 -17.87
CA GLU A 238 7.41 -1.43 -19.31
C GLU A 238 8.78 -1.49 -20.02
N GLY A 239 8.89 -2.35 -21.04
CA GLY A 239 10.08 -2.47 -21.86
C GLY A 239 11.31 -2.93 -21.10
N SER A 240 12.34 -2.08 -21.04
CA SER A 240 13.59 -2.30 -20.30
C SER A 240 13.66 -1.46 -19.02
N THR A 241 12.55 -0.87 -18.58
CA THR A 241 12.46 -0.04 -17.39
C THR A 241 12.07 -0.88 -16.18
N PHE A 242 12.70 -0.60 -15.06
CA PHE A 242 12.46 -1.27 -13.78
C PHE A 242 12.36 -0.24 -12.67
N LYS A 243 11.52 -0.54 -11.68
CA LYS A 243 11.52 0.17 -10.41
C LYS A 243 12.39 -0.59 -9.41
N ALA A 244 13.23 0.13 -8.68
CA ALA A 244 14.13 -0.43 -7.65
C ALA A 244 13.87 0.23 -6.29
N GLY A 245 14.00 -0.52 -5.20
CA GLY A 245 13.75 0.06 -3.88
C GLY A 245 13.87 -0.94 -2.73
N ALA A 246 13.53 -0.47 -1.55
CA ALA A 246 13.30 0.90 -1.17
C ALA A 246 14.18 1.27 0.04
N THR A 247 14.23 2.56 0.35
CA THR A 247 14.83 3.01 1.61
C THR A 247 13.82 3.05 2.75
N TYR A 248 14.33 3.17 3.98
CA TYR A 248 13.55 3.36 5.20
C TYR A 248 14.29 4.39 6.08
N VAL A 249 13.71 5.60 6.21
CA VAL A 249 14.27 6.71 6.98
C VAL A 249 13.21 7.25 7.93
N TRP A 250 13.51 7.29 9.24
CA TRP A 250 12.54 7.68 10.30
C TRP A 250 12.74 9.10 10.83
N HIS A 251 13.89 9.72 10.56
CA HIS A 251 14.26 11.04 11.11
C HIS A 251 14.05 12.18 10.12
N GLU A 252 13.75 11.88 8.86
CA GLU A 252 13.52 12.88 7.82
C GLU A 252 12.21 12.57 7.08
N LEU A 253 11.12 13.17 7.58
CA LEU A 253 9.77 12.88 7.10
C LEU A 253 9.29 13.92 6.07
N ASN A 254 9.91 13.91 4.91
CA ASN A 254 9.54 14.72 3.75
C ASN A 254 9.49 13.88 2.46
N ASP A 255 9.04 14.50 1.38
CA ASP A 255 8.91 13.92 0.03
C ASP A 255 10.07 14.26 -0.91
N ARG A 256 11.17 14.80 -0.37
CA ARG A 256 12.34 15.18 -1.16
C ARG A 256 13.26 13.98 -1.39
N ASN A 257 13.74 13.85 -2.63
CA ASN A 257 14.76 12.88 -2.99
C ASN A 257 16.10 13.19 -2.29
N SER A 258 16.87 12.16 -1.96
CA SER A 258 18.20 12.31 -1.37
C SER A 258 19.24 11.49 -2.14
N GLU A 259 20.48 12.03 -2.23
CA GLU A 259 21.59 11.31 -2.86
C GLU A 259 21.95 10.04 -2.06
N GLU A 260 21.85 10.12 -0.73
CA GLU A 260 22.06 8.97 0.15
C GLU A 260 21.04 7.84 -0.13
N GLY A 261 19.77 8.21 -0.30
CA GLY A 261 18.72 7.24 -0.64
C GLY A 261 18.95 6.58 -1.99
N LYS A 262 19.37 7.36 -3.00
CA LYS A 262 19.75 6.86 -4.32
C LYS A 262 20.92 5.87 -4.21
N GLN A 263 22.02 6.28 -3.59
CA GLN A 263 23.20 5.44 -3.43
C GLN A 263 22.89 4.14 -2.68
N GLN A 264 22.08 4.22 -1.62
CA GLN A 264 21.67 3.02 -0.85
C GLN A 264 20.88 2.01 -1.70
N ILE A 265 20.06 2.48 -2.65
CA ILE A 265 19.32 1.59 -3.54
C ILE A 265 20.26 1.02 -4.60
N GLU A 266 21.09 1.85 -5.23
CA GLU A 266 22.07 1.42 -6.23
C GLU A 266 22.99 0.34 -5.67
N ASP A 267 23.62 0.58 -4.52
CA ASP A 267 24.50 -0.37 -3.85
C ASP A 267 23.78 -1.69 -3.53
N GLY A 268 22.52 -1.58 -3.12
CA GLY A 268 21.72 -2.76 -2.81
C GLY A 268 21.37 -3.61 -4.01
N ILE A 269 21.05 -3.02 -5.16
CA ILE A 269 20.79 -3.79 -6.39
C ILE A 269 22.05 -4.33 -7.04
N ARG A 270 23.19 -3.63 -6.93
CA ARG A 270 24.51 -4.09 -7.40
C ARG A 270 25.00 -5.35 -6.67
N GLN A 271 24.45 -5.68 -5.50
CA GLN A 271 24.77 -6.93 -4.81
C GLN A 271 24.30 -8.18 -5.56
N PHE A 272 23.30 -8.06 -6.43
CA PHE A 272 22.78 -9.21 -7.20
C PHE A 272 22.68 -8.95 -8.71
N LEU A 273 22.58 -7.70 -9.15
CA LEU A 273 22.48 -7.32 -10.56
C LEU A 273 23.90 -7.09 -11.12
N THR A 274 24.26 -7.85 -12.17
CA THR A 274 25.61 -7.80 -12.78
C THR A 274 25.68 -6.99 -14.06
N VAL A 275 24.54 -6.54 -14.58
CA VAL A 275 24.46 -5.70 -15.78
C VAL A 275 24.43 -4.21 -15.42
N GLN A 276 24.83 -3.37 -16.37
CA GLN A 276 24.80 -1.94 -16.22
C GLN A 276 23.36 -1.40 -16.28
N PHE A 277 23.10 -0.35 -15.54
CA PHE A 277 21.83 0.35 -15.54
C PHE A 277 22.04 1.87 -15.46
N GLU A 278 21.05 2.61 -15.91
CA GLU A 278 20.94 4.05 -15.80
C GLU A 278 19.76 4.40 -14.88
N VAL A 279 19.96 5.33 -13.96
CA VAL A 279 18.88 5.89 -13.13
C VAL A 279 18.19 6.98 -13.94
N ILE A 280 16.89 6.82 -14.19
CA ILE A 280 16.10 7.74 -15.00
C ILE A 280 15.15 8.60 -14.17
N ASP A 281 14.74 8.15 -12.98
CA ASP A 281 13.92 8.91 -12.04
C ASP A 281 14.13 8.45 -10.60
N GLN A 282 13.81 9.32 -9.65
CA GLN A 282 13.83 9.04 -8.22
C GLN A 282 12.59 9.65 -7.58
N LYS A 283 11.87 8.86 -6.76
CA LYS A 283 10.67 9.31 -6.06
C LYS A 283 10.81 9.04 -4.57
N ALA A 284 10.28 9.97 -3.74
CA ALA A 284 10.25 9.85 -2.29
C ALA A 284 8.84 10.06 -1.76
N GLY A 285 8.51 9.41 -0.64
CA GLY A 285 7.23 9.63 0.03
C GLY A 285 7.22 9.07 1.44
N VAL A 286 6.35 9.62 2.28
CA VAL A 286 6.24 9.24 3.70
C VAL A 286 5.08 8.28 3.90
N ARG A 287 5.38 7.05 4.27
CA ARG A 287 4.39 6.01 4.55
C ARG A 287 3.73 6.25 5.89
N PRO A 288 2.40 6.21 6.00
CA PRO A 288 1.67 6.32 7.26
C PRO A 288 1.75 4.99 8.04
N ALA A 289 2.93 4.63 8.51
CA ALA A 289 3.09 3.44 9.33
C ALA A 289 2.64 3.71 10.77
N THR A 290 2.31 2.65 11.50
CA THR A 290 1.87 2.64 12.90
C THR A 290 2.88 1.91 13.77
N LYS A 291 2.89 2.16 15.08
CA LYS A 291 3.84 1.52 16.00
C LYS A 291 3.67 0.00 16.05
N ASP A 292 2.45 -0.49 16.06
CA ASP A 292 2.10 -1.91 16.10
C ASP A 292 2.03 -2.57 14.71
N ARG A 293 2.22 -1.80 13.63
CA ARG A 293 2.11 -2.23 12.23
C ARG A 293 0.72 -2.72 11.83
N ARG A 294 -0.32 -2.28 12.56
CA ARG A 294 -1.72 -2.51 12.22
C ARG A 294 -2.38 -1.20 11.79
N PRO A 295 -3.20 -1.21 10.75
CA PRO A 295 -3.97 -0.04 10.34
C PRO A 295 -4.91 0.47 11.44
N PHE A 296 -5.40 1.67 11.26
CA PHE A 296 -6.44 2.26 12.08
C PHE A 296 -7.75 2.28 11.29
N ALA A 297 -8.79 1.68 11.85
CA ALA A 297 -10.16 1.75 11.36
C ALA A 297 -11.09 1.95 12.56
N GLY A 298 -12.00 2.91 12.50
CA GLY A 298 -12.97 3.11 13.58
C GLY A 298 -13.49 4.52 13.67
N LEU A 299 -14.45 4.72 14.58
CA LEU A 299 -15.10 5.99 14.86
C LEU A 299 -14.51 6.62 16.12
N HIS A 300 -14.47 7.96 16.16
CA HIS A 300 -13.95 8.71 17.29
C HIS A 300 -14.81 8.48 18.53
N PRO A 301 -14.25 8.17 19.72
CA PRO A 301 -15.05 7.83 20.89
C PRO A 301 -15.95 8.97 21.39
N GLU A 302 -15.53 10.22 21.26
CA GLU A 302 -16.33 11.39 21.66
C GLU A 302 -17.18 11.97 20.51
N PHE A 303 -16.79 11.74 19.26
CA PHE A 303 -17.46 12.25 18.06
C PHE A 303 -17.78 11.12 17.08
N PRO A 304 -18.85 10.32 17.33
CA PRO A 304 -19.11 9.09 16.56
C PRO A 304 -19.36 9.30 15.06
N SER A 305 -19.66 10.55 14.64
CA SER A 305 -19.76 10.89 13.21
C SER A 305 -18.42 11.12 12.53
N LEU A 306 -17.30 11.12 13.28
CA LEU A 306 -15.95 11.21 12.75
C LEU A 306 -15.28 9.83 12.79
N GLY A 307 -14.69 9.41 11.70
CA GLY A 307 -13.97 8.14 11.61
C GLY A 307 -12.61 8.28 10.95
N ILE A 308 -11.79 7.25 11.10
CA ILE A 308 -10.47 7.13 10.46
C ILE A 308 -10.33 5.78 9.79
N PHE A 309 -9.76 5.79 8.58
CA PHE A 309 -9.23 4.62 7.91
C PHE A 309 -7.85 4.94 7.35
N ASN A 310 -6.80 4.53 8.07
CA ASN A 310 -5.44 4.97 7.79
C ASN A 310 -4.39 3.99 8.35
N GLY A 311 -3.11 4.35 8.30
CA GLY A 311 -2.06 3.55 8.92
C GLY A 311 -1.65 2.31 8.13
N LEU A 312 -1.91 2.27 6.82
CA LEU A 312 -1.64 1.12 5.93
C LEU A 312 -0.13 0.83 5.74
N GLY A 313 0.74 1.76 6.11
CA GLY A 313 2.19 1.61 6.10
C GLY A 313 2.76 1.22 4.74
N THR A 314 3.54 0.13 4.71
CA THR A 314 4.20 -0.38 3.49
C THR A 314 3.37 -1.41 2.72
N LYS A 315 2.19 -1.79 3.21
CA LYS A 315 1.38 -2.88 2.66
C LYS A 315 -0.01 -2.44 2.21
N GLY A 316 -0.18 -1.15 1.91
CA GLY A 316 -1.47 -0.56 1.55
C GLY A 316 -2.18 -1.31 0.43
N VAL A 317 -1.45 -1.75 -0.60
CA VAL A 317 -2.04 -2.50 -1.73
C VAL A 317 -2.75 -3.77 -1.29
N SER A 318 -2.16 -4.56 -0.39
CA SER A 318 -2.76 -5.81 0.07
C SER A 318 -3.76 -5.63 1.22
N LEU A 319 -3.56 -4.62 2.07
CA LEU A 319 -4.39 -4.40 3.25
C LEU A 319 -5.69 -3.64 2.93
N ALA A 320 -5.60 -2.61 2.09
CA ALA A 320 -6.69 -1.65 1.91
C ALA A 320 -7.99 -2.29 1.41
N PRO A 321 -8.03 -3.17 0.38
CA PRO A 321 -9.28 -3.70 -0.13
C PRO A 321 -10.11 -4.46 0.91
N TYR A 322 -9.48 -5.39 1.62
CA TYR A 322 -10.14 -6.24 2.61
C TYR A 322 -10.56 -5.46 3.86
N LEU A 323 -9.66 -4.61 4.38
CA LEU A 323 -9.95 -3.84 5.58
C LEU A 323 -10.95 -2.71 5.32
N ALA A 324 -10.97 -2.14 4.11
CA ALA A 324 -12.02 -1.21 3.70
C ALA A 324 -13.40 -1.88 3.66
N ALA A 325 -13.48 -3.13 3.17
CA ALA A 325 -14.73 -3.89 3.20
C ALA A 325 -15.19 -4.18 4.64
N ASN A 326 -14.27 -4.60 5.50
CA ASN A 326 -14.57 -4.83 6.90
C ASN A 326 -15.05 -3.55 7.61
N PHE A 327 -14.44 -2.40 7.31
CA PHE A 327 -14.87 -1.13 7.88
C PHE A 327 -16.20 -0.65 7.30
N ALA A 328 -16.44 -0.83 6.00
CA ALA A 328 -17.73 -0.52 5.39
C ALA A 328 -18.87 -1.40 5.95
N ASP A 329 -18.61 -2.68 6.21
CA ASP A 329 -19.52 -3.59 6.89
C ASP A 329 -19.88 -3.09 8.31
N HIS A 330 -18.89 -2.57 9.03
CA HIS A 330 -19.13 -1.97 10.34
C HIS A 330 -20.00 -0.71 10.26
N LEU A 331 -19.66 0.20 9.36
CA LEU A 331 -20.36 1.49 9.22
C LEU A 331 -21.82 1.36 8.78
N LEU A 332 -22.13 0.36 7.96
CA LEU A 332 -23.47 0.21 7.36
C LEU A 332 -24.31 -0.91 8.01
N ASP A 333 -23.65 -2.00 8.41
CA ASP A 333 -24.34 -3.20 8.90
C ASP A 333 -24.10 -3.43 10.41
N GLY A 334 -23.29 -2.59 11.09
CA GLY A 334 -22.97 -2.74 12.52
C GLY A 334 -22.12 -3.97 12.85
N LYS A 335 -21.44 -4.57 11.84
CA LYS A 335 -20.56 -5.72 12.09
C LYS A 335 -19.31 -5.30 12.87
N GLU A 336 -18.71 -6.23 13.58
CA GLU A 336 -17.49 -5.99 14.32
C GLU A 336 -16.31 -5.68 13.38
N ILE A 337 -15.54 -4.64 13.71
CA ILE A 337 -14.26 -4.37 13.06
C ILE A 337 -13.25 -5.43 13.53
N ASN A 338 -12.31 -5.79 12.67
CA ASN A 338 -11.18 -6.63 13.05
C ASN A 338 -10.47 -6.04 14.28
N THR A 339 -10.39 -6.82 15.35
CA THR A 339 -9.88 -6.40 16.67
C THR A 339 -8.44 -5.86 16.65
N GLU A 340 -7.62 -6.28 15.68
CA GLU A 340 -6.28 -5.77 15.51
C GLU A 340 -6.22 -4.43 14.74
N THR A 341 -7.34 -3.98 14.13
CA THR A 341 -7.38 -2.72 13.35
C THR A 341 -8.29 -1.67 13.93
N THR A 342 -9.27 -2.05 14.80
CA THR A 342 -10.11 -1.04 15.46
C THR A 342 -9.28 -0.09 16.29
N ILE A 343 -9.62 1.21 16.24
CA ILE A 343 -9.00 2.22 17.12
C ILE A 343 -9.37 2.01 18.59
N ASP A 344 -10.44 1.27 18.89
CA ASP A 344 -10.86 0.95 20.26
C ASP A 344 -9.79 0.19 21.04
N ARG A 345 -8.89 -0.53 20.35
CA ARG A 345 -7.71 -1.16 20.98
C ARG A 345 -6.76 -0.15 21.64
N LEU A 346 -6.98 1.15 21.35
CA LEU A 346 -6.14 2.26 21.78
C LEU A 346 -6.89 3.22 22.72
N ASN A 347 -8.04 2.81 23.28
CA ASN A 347 -8.90 3.67 24.08
C ASN A 347 -8.19 4.35 25.29
N ALA A 348 -7.05 3.80 25.75
CA ALA A 348 -6.23 4.43 26.79
C ALA A 348 -5.50 5.71 26.32
N LEU A 349 -5.62 6.09 25.04
CA LEU A 349 -4.98 7.28 24.47
C LEU A 349 -5.95 8.48 24.32
N TYR A 350 -7.24 8.29 24.57
CA TYR A 350 -8.29 9.31 24.53
C TYR A 350 -8.75 9.70 25.93
#